data_d1edad1289f7e39a73a33d808b887417
#
_entry.id   d1edad1289f7e39a73a33d808b887417
#
_cell.length_a   1.000
_cell.length_b   1.000
_cell.length_c   1.000
_cell.angle_alpha   90.00
_cell.angle_beta   90.00
_cell.angle_gamma   90.00
#
_symmetry.space_group_name_H-M   'P 1'
#
loop_
_entity.id
_entity.type
_entity.pdbx_description
1 polymer ?
#
loop_
_entity_poly.entity_id
_entity_poly.type
_entity_poly.pdbx_seq_one_letter_code
_entity_poly.pdbx_strand_id
1 'polypeptide(L)'
;MLAVKNYKFWFCTGSQDLYGDECLANVAAHSKEIVAKLNESGKLPFEVVWKPTLITNELIRKTFNEANTDDECAGVIVWCHTFSPAKSWILGLKELRKPLLHLHTQYNEEIPYDSIDMDFMNENQAAHGDREWGHIVTRMGIERKVVVGHWSDPVVQEKQPWLLRLLPPPRPHPLSYQA
;
A
#
# COMPACT_ATOMS: atom_id res chain seq x y z
N MET A 1 -15.33 28.79 4.22
CA MET A 1 -15.27 27.42 3.65
C MET A 1 -13.85 26.93 3.78
N LEU A 2 -13.57 25.94 4.61
CA LEU A 2 -12.24 25.31 4.66
C LEU A 2 -12.03 24.61 3.32
N ALA A 3 -10.95 24.93 2.62
CA ALA A 3 -10.58 24.23 1.41
C ALA A 3 -10.34 22.75 1.76
N VAL A 4 -11.20 21.86 1.27
CA VAL A 4 -10.99 20.43 1.41
C VAL A 4 -9.77 20.12 0.54
N LYS A 5 -8.64 19.79 1.17
CA LYS A 5 -7.46 19.29 0.44
C LYS A 5 -7.87 18.01 -0.29
N ASN A 6 -7.51 17.89 -1.56
CA ASN A 6 -7.69 16.68 -2.35
C ASN A 6 -6.65 15.64 -1.92
N TYR A 7 -6.86 15.04 -0.74
CA TYR A 7 -5.98 14.00 -0.25
C TYR A 7 -6.06 12.75 -1.12
N LYS A 8 -4.94 12.01 -1.21
CA LYS A 8 -4.81 10.76 -1.93
C LYS A 8 -4.09 9.73 -1.08
N PHE A 9 -4.47 8.48 -1.23
CA PHE A 9 -3.69 7.36 -0.70
C PHE A 9 -2.77 6.81 -1.78
N TRP A 10 -1.53 6.55 -1.44
CA TRP A 10 -0.58 5.93 -2.36
C TRP A 10 -0.60 4.41 -2.20
N PHE A 11 -0.87 3.71 -3.28
CA PHE A 11 -0.83 2.24 -3.31
C PHE A 11 0.54 1.79 -3.82
N CYS A 12 1.31 1.16 -2.93
CA CYS A 12 2.69 0.74 -3.14
C CYS A 12 2.77 -0.79 -3.10
N THR A 13 3.02 -1.40 -4.26
CA THR A 13 3.15 -2.86 -4.36
C THR A 13 4.60 -3.27 -4.35
N GLY A 14 4.96 -4.21 -3.47
CA GLY A 14 6.28 -4.81 -3.39
C GLY A 14 6.43 -6.01 -4.33
N SER A 15 7.60 -6.10 -4.97
CA SER A 15 8.06 -7.24 -5.76
C SER A 15 9.58 -7.26 -5.80
N GLN A 16 10.18 -8.04 -6.68
CA GLN A 16 11.61 -8.03 -6.98
C GLN A 16 11.85 -8.38 -8.44
N ASP A 17 12.97 -7.93 -8.98
CA ASP A 17 13.38 -8.14 -10.38
C ASP A 17 13.74 -9.56 -10.73
N LEU A 18 13.99 -10.42 -9.74
CA LEU A 18 14.32 -11.84 -9.90
C LEU A 18 13.29 -12.62 -10.75
N TYR A 19 12.03 -12.18 -10.73
CA TYR A 19 10.94 -12.87 -11.43
C TYR A 19 10.83 -12.49 -12.92
N GLY A 20 11.62 -11.52 -13.40
CA GLY A 20 11.61 -11.07 -14.79
C GLY A 20 10.50 -10.09 -15.16
N ASP A 21 10.61 -9.54 -16.35
CA ASP A 21 9.79 -8.43 -16.83
C ASP A 21 8.31 -8.79 -16.98
N GLU A 22 8.00 -10.02 -17.38
CA GLU A 22 6.61 -10.50 -17.55
C GLU A 22 5.87 -10.53 -16.21
N CYS A 23 6.49 -11.15 -15.19
CA CYS A 23 5.91 -11.17 -13.84
C CYS A 23 5.74 -9.76 -13.27
N LEU A 24 6.72 -8.87 -13.47
CA LEU A 24 6.63 -7.48 -13.03
C LEU A 24 5.51 -6.71 -13.75
N ALA A 25 5.28 -6.99 -15.04
CA ALA A 25 4.17 -6.41 -15.78
C ALA A 25 2.82 -6.88 -15.23
N ASN A 26 2.68 -8.17 -14.91
CA ASN A 26 1.49 -8.74 -14.28
C ASN A 26 1.25 -8.14 -12.90
N VAL A 27 2.28 -8.03 -12.07
CA VAL A 27 2.20 -7.39 -10.75
C VAL A 27 1.68 -5.95 -10.86
N ALA A 28 2.19 -5.20 -11.83
CA ALA A 28 1.73 -3.83 -12.08
C ALA A 28 0.27 -3.78 -12.58
N ALA A 29 -0.14 -4.71 -13.46
CA ALA A 29 -1.50 -4.81 -13.97
C ALA A 29 -2.48 -5.14 -12.83
N HIS A 30 -2.20 -6.16 -12.04
CA HIS A 30 -3.00 -6.55 -10.88
C HIS A 30 -3.13 -5.42 -9.85
N SER A 31 -2.03 -4.72 -9.57
CA SER A 31 -2.05 -3.58 -8.66
C SER A 31 -2.94 -2.44 -9.16
N LYS A 32 -2.90 -2.14 -10.45
CA LYS A 32 -3.75 -1.12 -11.07
C LYS A 32 -5.22 -1.52 -11.04
N GLU A 33 -5.51 -2.80 -11.26
CA GLU A 33 -6.89 -3.31 -11.16
C GLU A 33 -7.43 -3.16 -9.74
N ILE A 34 -6.66 -3.57 -8.72
CA ILE A 34 -7.06 -3.37 -7.32
C ILE A 34 -7.34 -1.89 -7.05
N VAL A 35 -6.46 -1.00 -7.47
CA VAL A 35 -6.63 0.45 -7.29
C VAL A 35 -7.89 0.96 -7.99
N ALA A 36 -8.14 0.54 -9.24
CA ALA A 36 -9.34 0.92 -9.97
C ALA A 36 -10.61 0.48 -9.21
N LYS A 37 -10.65 -0.77 -8.78
CA LYS A 37 -11.79 -1.34 -8.04
C LYS A 37 -12.00 -0.68 -6.67
N LEU A 38 -10.93 -0.35 -5.96
CA LEU A 38 -11.02 0.40 -4.71
C LEU A 38 -11.64 1.78 -4.92
N ASN A 39 -11.24 2.49 -5.98
CA ASN A 39 -11.80 3.79 -6.33
C ASN A 39 -13.26 3.68 -6.79
N GLU A 40 -13.60 2.69 -7.63
CA GLU A 40 -14.96 2.42 -8.09
C GLU A 40 -15.92 2.08 -6.95
N SER A 41 -15.44 1.48 -5.86
CA SER A 41 -16.27 1.07 -4.73
C SER A 41 -16.96 2.25 -4.04
N GLY A 42 -16.40 3.46 -4.14
CA GLY A 42 -16.88 4.67 -3.46
C GLY A 42 -16.81 4.62 -1.93
N LYS A 43 -16.21 3.57 -1.37
CA LYS A 43 -16.10 3.37 0.09
C LYS A 43 -14.92 4.11 0.72
N LEU A 44 -13.92 4.44 -0.09
CA LEU A 44 -12.78 5.22 0.36
C LEU A 44 -13.09 6.71 0.24
N PRO A 45 -12.73 7.52 1.24
CA PRO A 45 -13.02 8.96 1.25
C PRO A 45 -12.11 9.76 0.33
N PHE A 46 -11.01 9.17 -0.13
CA PHE A 46 -10.03 9.79 -1.00
C PHE A 46 -9.62 8.82 -2.11
N GLU A 47 -9.18 9.40 -3.22
CA GLU A 47 -8.60 8.66 -4.34
C GLU A 47 -7.40 7.83 -3.89
N VAL A 48 -7.34 6.59 -4.40
CA VAL A 48 -6.14 5.74 -4.30
C VAL A 48 -5.35 5.89 -5.60
N VAL A 49 -4.08 6.24 -5.49
CA VAL A 49 -3.18 6.41 -6.63
C VAL A 49 -2.14 5.29 -6.63
N TRP A 50 -2.09 4.55 -7.73
CA TRP A 50 -1.06 3.53 -7.92
C TRP A 50 0.32 4.17 -8.07
N LYS A 51 1.32 3.59 -7.41
CA LYS A 51 2.73 3.94 -7.58
C LYS A 51 3.46 2.80 -8.28
N PRO A 52 4.51 3.07 -9.07
CA PRO A 52 5.29 2.01 -9.71
C PRO A 52 5.72 0.93 -8.72
N THR A 53 5.76 -0.33 -9.18
CA THR A 53 6.13 -1.50 -8.35
C THR A 53 7.49 -1.30 -7.70
N LEU A 54 7.57 -1.50 -6.40
CA LEU A 54 8.75 -1.27 -5.58
C LEU A 54 9.62 -2.52 -5.53
N ILE A 55 10.73 -2.52 -6.28
CA ILE A 55 11.60 -3.68 -6.47
C ILE A 55 12.99 -3.53 -5.85
N THR A 56 13.43 -2.29 -5.52
CA THR A 56 14.74 -2.03 -4.92
C THR A 56 14.61 -1.15 -3.67
N ASN A 57 15.61 -1.22 -2.78
CA ASN A 57 15.69 -0.38 -1.60
C ASN A 57 15.75 1.11 -1.95
N GLU A 58 16.45 1.50 -3.02
CA GLU A 58 16.53 2.87 -3.50
C GLU A 58 15.16 3.40 -3.95
N LEU A 59 14.43 2.58 -4.74
CA LEU A 59 13.10 2.94 -5.23
C LEU A 59 12.09 3.06 -4.07
N ILE A 60 12.12 2.11 -3.13
CA ILE A 60 11.28 2.15 -1.93
C ILE A 60 11.55 3.44 -1.13
N ARG A 61 12.81 3.70 -0.84
CA ARG A 61 13.22 4.90 -0.09
C ARG A 61 12.82 6.19 -0.80
N LYS A 62 13.06 6.27 -2.11
CA LYS A 62 12.67 7.41 -2.95
C LYS A 62 11.18 7.66 -2.88
N THR A 63 10.36 6.62 -3.12
CA THR A 63 8.90 6.72 -3.12
C THR A 63 8.37 7.16 -1.75
N PHE A 64 8.92 6.65 -0.65
CA PHE A 64 8.49 7.03 0.70
C PHE A 64 8.90 8.46 1.07
N ASN A 65 10.06 8.93 0.60
CA ASN A 65 10.48 10.32 0.76
C ASN A 65 9.62 11.28 -0.07
N GLU A 66 9.27 10.90 -1.29
CA GLU A 66 8.29 11.65 -2.09
C GLU A 66 6.93 11.72 -1.37
N ALA A 67 6.44 10.60 -0.80
CA ALA A 67 5.22 10.59 -0.01
C ALA A 67 5.29 11.55 1.19
N ASN A 68 6.43 11.60 1.89
CA ASN A 68 6.62 12.48 3.04
C ASN A 68 6.52 13.96 2.67
N THR A 69 6.98 14.33 1.48
CA THR A 69 7.02 15.73 0.99
C THR A 69 5.77 16.13 0.21
N ASP A 70 4.96 15.16 -0.22
CA ASP A 70 3.69 15.42 -0.88
C ASP A 70 2.60 15.76 0.14
N ASP A 71 2.17 17.02 0.16
CA ASP A 71 1.10 17.51 1.03
C ASP A 71 -0.28 16.88 0.75
N GLU A 72 -0.49 16.33 -0.45
CA GLU A 72 -1.73 15.65 -0.81
C GLU A 72 -1.69 14.15 -0.41
N CYS A 73 -0.52 13.58 -0.17
CA CYS A 73 -0.42 12.20 0.29
C CYS A 73 -0.94 12.06 1.73
N ALA A 74 -2.10 11.45 1.88
CA ALA A 74 -2.74 11.21 3.18
C ALA A 74 -2.14 10.00 3.91
N GLY A 75 -1.61 9.03 3.18
CA GLY A 75 -1.02 7.81 3.72
C GLY A 75 -0.64 6.84 2.62
N VAL A 76 0.04 5.77 3.03
CA VAL A 76 0.57 4.75 2.13
C VAL A 76 -0.09 3.41 2.44
N ILE A 77 -0.59 2.75 1.40
CA ILE A 77 -1.10 1.37 1.44
C ILE A 77 -0.01 0.49 0.85
N VAL A 78 0.46 -0.51 1.57
CA VAL A 78 1.47 -1.46 1.10
C VAL A 78 0.88 -2.85 0.97
N TRP A 79 1.21 -3.50 -0.12
CA TRP A 79 0.92 -4.89 -0.43
C TRP A 79 2.12 -5.52 -1.14
N CYS A 80 2.56 -6.71 -0.72
CA CYS A 80 3.57 -7.48 -1.43
C CYS A 80 2.90 -8.62 -2.19
N HIS A 81 2.76 -8.48 -3.51
CA HIS A 81 2.10 -9.47 -4.37
C HIS A 81 2.96 -10.72 -4.54
N THR A 82 4.21 -10.53 -4.95
CA THR A 82 5.23 -11.55 -4.97
C THR A 82 6.05 -11.51 -3.67
N PHE A 83 7.06 -12.36 -3.56
CA PHE A 83 8.08 -12.18 -2.54
C PHE A 83 8.85 -10.88 -2.82
N SER A 84 8.82 -9.97 -1.87
CA SER A 84 9.63 -8.75 -1.86
C SER A 84 10.52 -8.79 -0.62
N PRO A 85 11.87 -8.84 -0.77
CA PRO A 85 12.76 -9.01 0.37
C PRO A 85 12.54 -7.93 1.42
N ALA A 86 12.03 -8.31 2.59
CA ALA A 86 11.60 -7.36 3.62
C ALA A 86 12.74 -6.44 4.10
N LYS A 87 13.99 -6.91 4.09
CA LYS A 87 15.16 -6.10 4.42
C LYS A 87 15.36 -4.90 3.51
N SER A 88 14.91 -4.96 2.25
CA SER A 88 15.00 -3.85 1.30
C SER A 88 14.11 -2.67 1.68
N TRP A 89 13.12 -2.91 2.52
CA TRP A 89 12.17 -1.88 2.98
C TRP A 89 12.65 -1.10 4.20
N ILE A 90 13.64 -1.62 4.94
CA ILE A 90 14.05 -1.07 6.24
C ILE A 90 14.39 0.41 6.18
N LEU A 91 15.18 0.84 5.20
CA LEU A 91 15.58 2.25 5.09
C LEU A 91 14.40 3.15 4.77
N GLY A 92 13.57 2.77 3.80
CA GLY A 92 12.37 3.53 3.44
C GLY A 92 11.37 3.61 4.60
N LEU A 93 11.10 2.49 5.26
CA LEU A 93 10.20 2.42 6.41
C LEU A 93 10.69 3.29 7.57
N LYS A 94 12.00 3.33 7.84
CA LYS A 94 12.59 4.18 8.88
C LYS A 94 12.37 5.67 8.62
N GLU A 95 12.33 6.07 7.34
CA GLU A 95 12.16 7.46 6.92
C GLU A 95 10.68 7.84 6.72
N LEU A 96 9.78 6.88 6.57
CA LEU A 96 8.35 7.13 6.32
C LEU A 96 7.72 7.85 7.52
N ARG A 97 7.03 8.97 7.23
CA ARG A 97 6.31 9.80 8.21
C ARG A 97 4.80 9.86 7.95
N LYS A 98 4.34 9.16 6.92
CA LYS A 98 2.91 9.09 6.57
C LYS A 98 2.26 7.89 7.27
N PRO A 99 0.96 7.96 7.56
CA PRO A 99 0.19 6.82 8.01
C PRO A 99 0.38 5.61 7.10
N LEU A 100 0.53 4.42 7.68
CA LEU A 100 0.83 3.19 6.98
C LEU A 100 -0.31 2.18 7.15
N LEU A 101 -0.82 1.67 6.04
CA LEU A 101 -1.74 0.55 6.00
C LEU A 101 -1.05 -0.64 5.32
N HIS A 102 -1.10 -1.78 5.95
CA HIS A 102 -0.71 -3.06 5.40
C HIS A 102 -1.97 -3.79 4.91
N LEU A 103 -2.16 -3.85 3.61
CA LEU A 103 -3.23 -4.65 3.00
C LEU A 103 -2.72 -6.06 2.76
N HIS A 104 -3.02 -6.98 3.68
CA HIS A 104 -2.64 -8.38 3.56
C HIS A 104 -3.71 -9.16 2.78
N THR A 105 -3.52 -9.26 1.48
CA THR A 105 -4.47 -9.82 0.53
C THR A 105 -3.77 -10.72 -0.49
N GLN A 106 -4.56 -11.53 -1.18
CA GLN A 106 -4.19 -12.24 -2.41
C GLN A 106 -4.89 -11.57 -3.59
N TYR A 107 -4.28 -11.62 -4.78
CA TYR A 107 -4.92 -11.10 -5.98
C TYR A 107 -6.11 -11.96 -6.41
N ASN A 108 -5.90 -13.28 -6.46
CA ASN A 108 -6.95 -14.22 -6.82
C ASN A 108 -7.83 -14.54 -5.62
N GLU A 109 -9.15 -14.57 -5.82
CA GLU A 109 -10.11 -14.96 -4.80
C GLU A 109 -10.03 -16.45 -4.48
N GLU A 110 -9.82 -17.27 -5.52
CA GLU A 110 -9.70 -18.71 -5.41
C GLU A 110 -8.37 -19.22 -5.98
N ILE A 111 -7.90 -20.35 -5.49
CA ILE A 111 -6.70 -21.02 -6.00
C ILE A 111 -7.12 -21.86 -7.20
N PRO A 112 -6.53 -21.66 -8.40
CA PRO A 112 -6.85 -22.42 -9.60
C PRO A 112 -6.21 -23.83 -9.56
N TYR A 113 -6.73 -24.73 -8.76
CA TYR A 113 -6.14 -26.06 -8.48
C TYR A 113 -5.82 -26.87 -9.73
N ASP A 114 -6.61 -26.73 -10.79
CA ASP A 114 -6.44 -27.50 -12.03
C ASP A 114 -5.33 -26.99 -12.94
N SER A 115 -4.86 -25.75 -12.72
CA SER A 115 -3.88 -25.07 -13.57
C SER A 115 -2.72 -24.43 -12.82
N ILE A 116 -2.64 -24.63 -11.52
CA ILE A 116 -1.58 -24.06 -10.70
C ILE A 116 -0.22 -24.66 -11.06
N ASP A 117 0.76 -23.79 -11.31
CA ASP A 117 2.14 -24.14 -11.60
C ASP A 117 3.12 -23.31 -10.76
N MET A 118 4.41 -23.44 -11.02
CA MET A 118 5.46 -22.69 -10.30
C MET A 118 5.42 -21.19 -10.60
N ASP A 119 5.02 -20.81 -11.82
CA ASP A 119 4.95 -19.40 -12.20
C ASP A 119 3.80 -18.72 -11.47
N PHE A 120 2.62 -19.37 -11.38
CA PHE A 120 1.53 -18.91 -10.53
C PHE A 120 1.97 -18.77 -9.06
N MET A 121 2.70 -19.76 -8.53
CA MET A 121 3.16 -19.71 -7.14
C MET A 121 4.17 -18.60 -6.91
N ASN A 122 5.07 -18.34 -7.86
CA ASN A 122 6.05 -17.26 -7.79
C ASN A 122 5.39 -15.89 -7.83
N GLU A 123 4.36 -15.73 -8.64
CA GLU A 123 3.61 -14.48 -8.73
C GLU A 123 2.76 -14.22 -7.48
N ASN A 124 2.18 -15.26 -6.89
CA ASN A 124 1.18 -15.14 -5.81
C ASN A 124 1.75 -15.53 -4.44
N GLN A 125 2.80 -14.84 -4.00
CA GLN A 125 3.49 -15.11 -2.72
C GLN A 125 3.15 -14.14 -1.58
N ALA A 126 1.99 -13.51 -1.59
CA ALA A 126 1.59 -12.61 -0.50
C ALA A 126 1.57 -13.33 0.86
N ALA A 127 1.17 -14.60 0.91
CA ALA A 127 1.20 -15.40 2.14
C ALA A 127 2.62 -15.60 2.73
N HIS A 128 3.66 -15.41 1.94
CA HIS A 128 5.06 -15.50 2.34
C HIS A 128 5.70 -14.10 2.46
N GLY A 129 5.87 -13.39 1.33
CA GLY A 129 6.60 -12.13 1.29
C GLY A 129 5.93 -11.02 2.08
N ASP A 130 4.62 -10.96 2.04
CA ASP A 130 3.86 -9.94 2.74
C ASP A 130 3.85 -10.17 4.27
N ARG A 131 3.93 -11.43 4.73
CA ARG A 131 4.12 -11.75 6.15
C ARG A 131 5.51 -11.39 6.64
N GLU A 132 6.55 -11.64 5.84
CA GLU A 132 7.92 -11.25 6.17
C GLU A 132 8.03 -9.74 6.29
N TRP A 133 7.43 -9.00 5.35
CA TRP A 133 7.33 -7.56 5.40
C TRP A 133 6.62 -7.08 6.69
N GLY A 134 5.47 -7.64 7.00
CA GLY A 134 4.72 -7.34 8.21
C GLY A 134 5.52 -7.61 9.49
N HIS A 135 6.31 -8.70 9.52
CA HIS A 135 7.20 -9.02 10.63
C HIS A 135 8.28 -7.94 10.82
N ILE A 136 8.95 -7.52 9.75
CA ILE A 136 9.98 -6.45 9.81
C ILE A 136 9.37 -5.15 10.33
N VAL A 137 8.21 -4.72 9.83
CA VAL A 137 7.54 -3.50 10.30
C VAL A 137 7.25 -3.57 11.80
N THR A 138 6.79 -4.74 12.30
CA THR A 138 6.57 -4.97 13.73
C THR A 138 7.87 -4.88 14.53
N ARG A 139 8.94 -5.51 14.04
CA ARG A 139 10.25 -5.47 14.71
C ARG A 139 10.85 -4.07 14.77
N MET A 140 10.56 -3.23 13.79
CA MET A 140 10.98 -1.82 13.77
C MET A 140 10.14 -0.93 14.69
N GLY A 141 9.08 -1.44 15.30
CA GLY A 141 8.17 -0.67 16.15
C GLY A 141 7.36 0.38 15.38
N ILE A 142 7.18 0.18 14.06
CA ILE A 142 6.43 1.11 13.21
C ILE A 142 4.94 0.81 13.36
N GLU A 143 4.18 1.84 13.74
CA GLU A 143 2.73 1.75 13.83
C GLU A 143 2.12 1.63 12.44
N ARG A 144 1.22 0.67 12.28
CA ARG A 144 0.44 0.49 11.06
C ARG A 144 -0.93 -0.09 11.33
N LYS A 145 -1.87 0.18 10.45
CA LYS A 145 -3.12 -0.59 10.37
C LYS A 145 -2.87 -1.82 9.51
N VAL A 146 -3.30 -2.98 9.99
CA VAL A 146 -3.33 -4.21 9.20
C VAL A 146 -4.77 -4.51 8.81
N VAL A 147 -5.01 -4.70 7.52
CA VAL A 147 -6.28 -5.15 6.96
C VAL A 147 -6.03 -6.47 6.25
N VAL A 148 -6.77 -7.50 6.66
CA VAL A 148 -6.61 -8.87 6.15
C VAL A 148 -7.89 -9.30 5.46
N GLY A 149 -7.76 -9.95 4.32
CA GLY A 149 -8.85 -10.51 3.53
C GLY A 149 -8.72 -10.17 2.06
N HIS A 150 -9.62 -10.71 1.23
CA HIS A 150 -9.58 -10.44 -0.20
C HIS A 150 -9.92 -8.96 -0.48
N TRP A 151 -9.16 -8.33 -1.36
CA TRP A 151 -9.27 -6.89 -1.65
C TRP A 151 -10.64 -6.46 -2.20
N SER A 152 -11.38 -7.38 -2.84
CA SER A 152 -12.73 -7.12 -3.36
C SER A 152 -13.82 -7.28 -2.29
N ASP A 153 -13.51 -7.87 -1.13
CA ASP A 153 -14.49 -8.06 -0.06
C ASP A 153 -14.97 -6.69 0.48
N PRO A 154 -16.28 -6.41 0.44
CA PRO A 154 -16.86 -5.18 0.99
C PRO A 154 -16.42 -4.88 2.43
N VAL A 155 -16.30 -5.91 3.28
CA VAL A 155 -15.87 -5.76 4.67
C VAL A 155 -14.40 -5.31 4.76
N VAL A 156 -13.54 -5.80 3.86
CA VAL A 156 -12.14 -5.40 3.78
C VAL A 156 -12.04 -3.96 3.29
N GLN A 157 -12.82 -3.58 2.29
CA GLN A 157 -12.86 -2.21 1.77
C GLN A 157 -13.35 -1.21 2.83
N GLU A 158 -14.34 -1.57 3.65
CA GLU A 158 -14.88 -0.73 4.73
C GLU A 158 -13.88 -0.52 5.88
N LYS A 159 -12.88 -1.37 6.04
CA LYS A 159 -11.82 -1.21 7.05
C LYS A 159 -10.69 -0.26 6.63
N GLN A 160 -10.55 0.04 5.33
CA GLN A 160 -9.48 0.89 4.82
C GLN A 160 -9.63 2.39 5.21
N PRO A 161 -10.84 3.00 5.29
CA PRO A 161 -11.01 4.38 5.76
C PRO A 161 -10.43 4.67 7.14
N TRP A 162 -10.01 3.64 7.89
CA TRP A 162 -9.34 3.81 9.17
C TRP A 162 -8.03 4.62 9.07
N LEU A 163 -7.40 4.69 7.88
CA LEU A 163 -6.29 5.61 7.61
C LEU A 163 -6.63 7.07 7.93
N LEU A 164 -7.90 7.46 7.83
CA LEU A 164 -8.36 8.82 8.20
C LEU A 164 -8.16 9.14 9.68
N ARG A 165 -8.22 8.14 10.55
CA ARG A 165 -8.04 8.34 11.99
C ARG A 165 -6.59 8.62 12.36
N LEU A 166 -5.66 8.33 11.43
CA LEU A 166 -4.23 8.60 11.57
C LEU A 166 -3.83 9.94 10.95
N LEU A 167 -4.74 10.62 10.25
CA LEU A 167 -4.46 11.97 9.76
C LEU A 167 -4.34 12.91 10.98
N PRO A 168 -3.30 13.76 11.03
CA PRO A 168 -3.25 14.80 12.03
C PRO A 168 -4.49 15.69 11.88
N PRO A 169 -5.07 16.19 13.00
CA PRO A 169 -6.17 17.13 12.92
C PRO A 169 -5.77 18.31 12.02
N PRO A 170 -6.70 18.88 11.24
CA PRO A 170 -6.41 20.03 10.39
C PRO A 170 -5.73 21.10 11.25
N ARG A 171 -4.55 21.56 10.83
CA ARG A 171 -3.87 22.65 11.56
C ARG A 171 -4.80 23.87 11.60
N PRO A 172 -5.03 24.47 12.76
CA PRO A 172 -5.82 25.69 12.82
C PRO A 172 -5.18 26.74 11.93
N HIS A 173 -6.02 27.43 11.15
CA HIS A 173 -5.56 28.48 10.24
C HIS A 173 -4.84 29.58 11.05
N PRO A 174 -3.67 30.08 10.61
CA PRO A 174 -2.92 31.11 11.36
C PRO A 174 -3.67 32.41 11.60
N LEU A 175 -4.84 32.59 11.04
CA LEU A 175 -5.69 33.80 11.19
C LEU A 175 -6.72 33.74 12.35
N SER A 176 -6.74 32.69 13.17
CA SER A 176 -7.66 32.61 14.32
C SER A 176 -7.12 33.21 15.63
N TYR A 177 -6.00 33.91 15.59
CA TYR A 177 -5.44 34.64 16.75
C TYR A 177 -5.47 36.17 16.56
N GLN A 178 -6.54 36.69 16.01
CA GLN A 178 -6.82 38.13 16.05
C GLN A 178 -8.25 38.34 16.58
N ALA A 179 -8.40 38.31 17.85
CA ALA A 179 -9.45 38.97 18.62
C ALA A 179 -9.02 39.11 20.07
#